data_4c2b4254c4ac966f6ebf7979e61e2cdf
#
_entry.id   4c2b4254c4ac966f6ebf7979e61e2cdf
#
_cell.length_a   1.000
_cell.length_b   1.000
_cell.length_c   1.000
_cell.angle_alpha   90.00
_cell.angle_beta   90.00
_cell.angle_gamma   90.00
#
_symmetry.space_group_name_H-M   'P 1'
#
loop_
_entity.id
_entity.type
_entity.pdbx_description
1 polymer ?
#
loop_
_entity_poly.entity_id
_entity_poly.type
_entity_poly.pdbx_seq_one_letter_code
_entity_poly.pdbx_strand_id
1 'polypeptide(L)'
;NHDHDMNSAGDFNTVSVFKKVVSPTYYSFNIGDVHYIVLDNILCTNDGTGSRTYDSSLTADQIDWLRKDLSYVDKSKTLVITMHAQMYNENGKNAMEYASELEAICKGYDTHVMSAHTHVIWNNDKSASNGIHHHNSGAVCGTWWWTGYYTSGLGLCKDGSPSGYYVYEMNGSDVKWRMKPTGKGFDKMFRTYDRNQIALTGANFTPSANSSNAAAFEKSASHWVSGSTDNYVYINVFDYDPSWKIEVTENGKELKPEVVKAKDPLHLVAYEAKRYNENKT
;
A
#
# COMPACT_ATOMS: atom_id res chain seq x y z
N ASN A 1 3.72 -15.48 0.92
CA ASN A 1 3.31 -16.75 1.49
C ASN A 1 1.82 -16.85 1.81
N HIS A 2 0.99 -16.49 0.84
CA HIS A 2 -0.44 -16.36 1.05
C HIS A 2 -1.26 -17.56 0.52
N ASP A 3 -0.64 -18.45 -0.24
CA ASP A 3 -1.31 -19.62 -0.83
C ASP A 3 -1.16 -20.85 0.09
N HIS A 4 -1.90 -20.77 1.19
CA HIS A 4 -1.98 -21.87 2.12
C HIS A 4 -2.98 -22.93 1.65
N ASP A 5 -2.64 -24.19 1.89
CA ASP A 5 -3.57 -25.29 1.63
C ASP A 5 -4.74 -25.23 2.64
N MET A 6 -5.92 -24.87 2.14
CA MET A 6 -7.13 -24.76 2.96
C MET A 6 -7.61 -26.09 3.56
N ASN A 7 -7.16 -27.22 3.02
CA ASN A 7 -7.52 -28.55 3.52
C ASN A 7 -6.54 -29.05 4.59
N SER A 8 -5.49 -28.28 4.88
CA SER A 8 -4.53 -28.58 5.95
C SER A 8 -4.84 -27.78 7.19
N ALA A 9 -4.77 -28.39 8.36
CA ALA A 9 -4.95 -27.74 9.63
C ALA A 9 -3.64 -27.18 10.17
N GLY A 10 -3.71 -25.95 10.66
CA GLY A 10 -2.60 -25.24 11.32
C GLY A 10 -1.52 -24.73 10.35
N ASP A 11 -0.80 -23.74 10.79
CA ASP A 11 0.18 -22.99 10.00
C ASP A 11 1.30 -23.87 9.43
N PHE A 12 1.88 -24.73 10.24
CA PHE A 12 2.99 -25.60 9.84
C PHE A 12 2.66 -26.47 8.62
N ASN A 13 1.44 -27.03 8.57
CA ASN A 13 1.02 -27.92 7.49
C ASN A 13 0.67 -27.14 6.23
N THR A 14 0.05 -25.97 6.36
CA THR A 14 -0.38 -25.16 5.22
C THR A 14 0.79 -24.68 4.37
N VAL A 15 1.98 -24.49 4.94
CA VAL A 15 3.20 -24.07 4.25
C VAL A 15 4.15 -25.23 3.89
N SER A 16 3.75 -26.46 4.12
CA SER A 16 4.62 -27.64 3.95
C SER A 16 5.09 -27.83 2.50
N VAL A 17 4.24 -27.57 1.54
CA VAL A 17 4.59 -27.67 0.11
C VAL A 17 5.59 -26.57 -0.27
N PHE A 18 5.38 -25.35 0.18
CA PHE A 18 6.32 -24.25 -0.06
C PHE A 18 7.70 -24.57 0.51
N LYS A 19 7.78 -24.99 1.77
CA LYS A 19 9.05 -25.39 2.42
C LYS A 19 9.78 -26.51 1.67
N LYS A 20 9.03 -27.45 1.11
CA LYS A 20 9.59 -28.60 0.39
C LYS A 20 10.13 -28.24 -1.00
N VAL A 21 9.48 -27.29 -1.69
CA VAL A 21 9.76 -27.02 -3.10
C VAL A 21 10.58 -25.75 -3.31
N VAL A 22 10.42 -24.76 -2.45
CA VAL A 22 10.99 -23.41 -2.66
C VAL A 22 12.09 -23.10 -1.66
N SER A 23 11.74 -22.84 -0.39
CA SER A 23 12.69 -22.39 0.65
C SER A 23 12.05 -22.42 2.05
N PRO A 24 12.81 -22.16 3.12
CA PRO A 24 12.23 -21.73 4.39
C PRO A 24 11.27 -20.55 4.19
N THR A 25 10.26 -20.41 5.04
CA THR A 25 9.29 -19.32 4.97
C THR A 25 9.83 -18.00 5.50
N TYR A 26 10.88 -18.05 6.30
CA TYR A 26 11.64 -16.88 6.77
C TYR A 26 13.14 -17.14 6.72
N TYR A 27 13.90 -16.13 6.34
CA TYR A 27 15.36 -16.20 6.17
C TYR A 27 15.95 -14.81 5.98
N SER A 28 17.28 -14.70 6.02
CA SER A 28 18.01 -13.47 5.75
C SER A 28 19.22 -13.70 4.85
N PHE A 29 19.71 -12.63 4.25
CA PHE A 29 20.94 -12.62 3.46
C PHE A 29 21.47 -11.18 3.31
N ASN A 30 22.76 -11.06 2.97
CA ASN A 30 23.39 -9.77 2.72
C ASN A 30 23.66 -9.56 1.23
N ILE A 31 23.41 -8.33 0.75
CA ILE A 31 23.93 -7.84 -0.52
C ILE A 31 24.56 -6.48 -0.24
N GLY A 32 25.88 -6.37 -0.36
CA GLY A 32 26.61 -5.15 -0.02
C GLY A 32 26.36 -4.73 1.43
N ASP A 33 25.97 -3.47 1.61
CA ASP A 33 25.68 -2.87 2.91
C ASP A 33 24.23 -3.04 3.38
N VAL A 34 23.45 -3.81 2.65
CA VAL A 34 22.06 -4.08 2.98
C VAL A 34 21.90 -5.51 3.51
N HIS A 35 21.20 -5.64 4.62
CA HIS A 35 20.75 -6.90 5.18
C HIS A 35 19.26 -7.10 4.90
N TYR A 36 18.99 -8.10 4.06
CA TYR A 36 17.63 -8.45 3.65
C TYR A 36 17.05 -9.51 4.57
N ILE A 37 15.82 -9.32 5.00
CA ILE A 37 15.08 -10.20 5.89
C ILE A 37 13.73 -10.51 5.24
N VAL A 38 13.41 -11.78 5.10
CA VAL A 38 12.11 -12.26 4.65
C VAL A 38 11.40 -12.87 5.84
N LEU A 39 10.19 -12.39 6.15
CA LEU A 39 9.36 -12.89 7.23
C LEU A 39 8.05 -13.46 6.70
N ASP A 40 7.55 -14.47 7.40
CA ASP A 40 6.24 -15.06 7.16
C ASP A 40 5.25 -14.52 8.19
N ASN A 41 4.48 -13.51 7.80
CA ASN A 41 3.56 -12.85 8.72
C ASN A 41 2.08 -13.13 8.42
N ILE A 42 1.81 -14.28 7.81
CA ILE A 42 0.47 -14.85 7.67
C ILE A 42 0.41 -16.13 8.50
N LEU A 43 -0.12 -16.02 9.70
CA LEU A 43 -0.30 -17.14 10.61
C LEU A 43 -1.64 -17.82 10.33
N CYS A 44 -1.61 -18.98 9.68
CA CYS A 44 -2.81 -19.71 9.34
C CYS A 44 -3.41 -20.44 10.54
N THR A 45 -4.69 -20.20 10.75
CA THR A 45 -5.50 -20.83 11.79
C THR A 45 -6.53 -21.81 11.23
N ASN A 46 -6.28 -22.30 10.00
CA ASN A 46 -7.16 -23.27 9.33
C ASN A 46 -7.40 -24.51 10.18
N ASP A 47 -8.64 -25.00 10.18
CA ASP A 47 -9.05 -26.24 10.86
C ASP A 47 -9.08 -27.48 9.95
N GLY A 48 -8.72 -27.31 8.67
CA GLY A 48 -8.73 -28.38 7.67
C GLY A 48 -10.08 -28.63 7.00
N THR A 49 -11.07 -27.77 7.26
CA THR A 49 -12.44 -27.94 6.67
C THR A 49 -12.62 -27.22 5.34
N GLY A 50 -11.56 -26.66 4.76
CA GLY A 50 -11.60 -25.91 3.51
C GLY A 50 -11.86 -24.40 3.70
N SER A 51 -12.01 -23.94 4.91
CA SER A 51 -12.12 -22.52 5.24
C SER A 51 -10.72 -21.91 5.42
N ARG A 52 -10.46 -20.79 4.75
CA ARG A 52 -9.22 -20.06 4.96
C ARG A 52 -9.39 -19.08 6.12
N THR A 53 -8.66 -19.33 7.21
CA THR A 53 -8.57 -18.44 8.35
C THR A 53 -7.10 -18.15 8.67
N TYR A 54 -6.78 -16.90 8.96
CA TYR A 54 -5.41 -16.48 9.30
C TYR A 54 -5.42 -15.17 10.08
N ASP A 55 -4.34 -14.94 10.80
CA ASP A 55 -4.03 -13.68 11.45
C ASP A 55 -2.78 -13.06 10.83
N SER A 56 -2.71 -11.73 10.80
CA SER A 56 -1.48 -11.01 10.46
C SER A 56 -0.60 -10.97 11.70
N SER A 57 0.32 -11.91 11.79
CA SER A 57 1.17 -12.11 12.95
C SER A 57 2.49 -12.77 12.57
N LEU A 58 3.51 -12.56 13.40
CA LEU A 58 4.72 -13.37 13.40
C LEU A 58 4.58 -14.48 14.47
N THR A 59 5.36 -15.53 14.36
CA THR A 59 5.49 -16.51 15.43
C THR A 59 6.59 -16.09 16.43
N ALA A 60 6.52 -16.56 17.67
CA ALA A 60 7.56 -16.34 18.66
C ALA A 60 8.93 -16.86 18.17
N ASP A 61 8.95 -17.99 17.46
CA ASP A 61 10.15 -18.57 16.87
C ASP A 61 10.80 -17.63 15.84
N GLN A 62 10.01 -16.93 15.02
CA GLN A 62 10.52 -15.92 14.09
C GLN A 62 11.13 -14.73 14.82
N ILE A 63 10.49 -14.28 15.89
CA ILE A 63 11.00 -13.18 16.73
C ILE A 63 12.32 -13.55 17.38
N ASP A 64 12.44 -14.73 17.96
CA ASP A 64 13.67 -15.20 18.59
C ASP A 64 14.79 -15.44 17.57
N TRP A 65 14.45 -16.01 16.41
CA TRP A 65 15.36 -16.15 15.29
C TRP A 65 15.89 -14.79 14.83
N LEU A 66 15.01 -13.80 14.64
CA LEU A 66 15.38 -12.46 14.18
C LEU A 66 16.30 -11.73 15.18
N ARG A 67 16.03 -11.85 16.49
CA ARG A 67 16.92 -11.31 17.54
C ARG A 67 18.32 -11.91 17.44
N LYS A 68 18.40 -13.21 17.21
CA LYS A 68 19.68 -13.91 17.05
C LYS A 68 20.37 -13.50 15.75
N ASP A 69 19.66 -13.45 14.64
CA ASP A 69 20.18 -13.02 13.33
C ASP A 69 20.80 -11.63 13.42
N LEU A 70 20.04 -10.63 13.92
CA LEU A 70 20.50 -9.25 14.02
C LEU A 70 21.61 -9.07 15.09
N SER A 71 21.85 -10.03 15.98
CA SER A 71 23.01 -9.98 16.87
C SER A 71 24.35 -10.13 16.15
N TYR A 72 24.35 -10.64 14.92
CA TYR A 72 25.52 -10.78 14.06
C TYR A 72 25.62 -9.70 12.97
N VAL A 73 24.64 -8.79 12.90
CA VAL A 73 24.58 -7.76 11.87
C VAL A 73 25.07 -6.42 12.42
N ASP A 74 26.02 -5.80 11.72
CA ASP A 74 26.53 -4.49 12.10
C ASP A 74 25.42 -3.42 11.98
N LYS A 75 25.36 -2.50 12.96
CA LYS A 75 24.35 -1.43 13.00
C LYS A 75 24.48 -0.40 11.86
N SER A 76 25.59 -0.40 11.14
CA SER A 76 25.76 0.43 9.94
C SER A 76 25.02 -0.08 8.71
N LYS A 77 24.55 -1.34 8.74
CA LYS A 77 23.79 -1.91 7.62
C LYS A 77 22.35 -1.40 7.63
N THR A 78 21.83 -1.14 6.43
CA THR A 78 20.40 -0.91 6.23
C THR A 78 19.66 -2.25 6.30
N LEU A 79 18.55 -2.29 7.02
CA LEU A 79 17.65 -3.43 7.02
C LEU A 79 16.54 -3.25 5.99
N VAL A 80 16.32 -4.25 5.17
CA VAL A 80 15.17 -4.35 4.28
C VAL A 80 14.37 -5.59 4.66
N ILE A 81 13.22 -5.38 5.29
CA ILE A 81 12.33 -6.45 5.74
C ILE A 81 11.18 -6.57 4.75
N THR A 82 10.99 -7.76 4.21
CA THR A 82 9.86 -8.06 3.31
C THR A 82 8.90 -9.04 3.98
N MET A 83 7.62 -8.73 3.93
CA MET A 83 6.56 -9.59 4.45
C MET A 83 5.28 -9.37 3.63
N HIS A 84 4.28 -10.25 3.77
CA HIS A 84 3.06 -10.12 2.99
C HIS A 84 2.10 -9.07 3.55
N ALA A 85 1.67 -9.21 4.80
CA ALA A 85 0.72 -8.28 5.42
C ALA A 85 1.45 -7.03 5.95
N GLN A 86 0.72 -5.92 5.97
CA GLN A 86 1.23 -4.64 6.44
C GLN A 86 1.59 -4.67 7.93
N MET A 87 2.72 -4.07 8.27
CA MET A 87 3.12 -3.86 9.66
C MET A 87 2.32 -2.72 10.32
N TYR A 88 2.12 -1.64 9.58
CA TYR A 88 1.36 -0.48 10.01
C TYR A 88 0.19 -0.21 9.08
N ASN A 89 -0.85 0.43 9.59
CA ASN A 89 -1.90 0.99 8.75
C ASN A 89 -1.47 2.34 8.14
N GLU A 90 -2.32 2.93 7.33
CA GLU A 90 -2.09 4.21 6.65
C GLU A 90 -1.87 5.42 7.59
N ASN A 91 -2.16 5.27 8.88
CA ASN A 91 -1.93 6.29 9.91
C ASN A 91 -0.72 5.98 10.80
N GLY A 92 0.12 5.02 10.42
CA GLY A 92 1.31 4.62 11.16
C GLY A 92 1.07 3.85 12.46
N LYS A 93 -0.14 3.31 12.64
CA LYS A 93 -0.48 2.47 13.81
C LYS A 93 -0.25 1.01 13.51
N ASN A 94 0.18 0.24 14.52
CA ASN A 94 0.36 -1.20 14.41
C ASN A 94 -0.87 -1.89 13.82
N ALA A 95 -0.66 -2.71 12.81
CA ALA A 95 -1.68 -3.44 12.06
C ALA A 95 -1.47 -4.96 12.09
N MET A 96 -0.42 -5.44 12.74
CA MET A 96 -0.18 -6.86 12.97
C MET A 96 0.27 -7.10 14.42
N GLU A 97 0.11 -8.32 14.90
CA GLU A 97 0.69 -8.77 16.16
C GLU A 97 2.23 -8.82 16.05
N TYR A 98 2.94 -8.61 17.14
CA TYR A 98 4.42 -8.49 17.23
C TYR A 98 5.03 -7.28 16.48
N ALA A 99 4.22 -6.30 16.02
CA ALA A 99 4.79 -5.10 15.41
C ALA A 99 5.71 -4.33 16.37
N SER A 100 5.31 -4.18 17.64
CA SER A 100 6.13 -3.48 18.65
C SER A 100 7.43 -4.22 18.99
N GLU A 101 7.41 -5.53 19.00
CA GLU A 101 8.61 -6.36 19.19
C GLU A 101 9.58 -6.21 18.00
N LEU A 102 9.04 -6.19 16.78
CA LEU A 102 9.82 -5.97 15.57
C LEU A 102 10.47 -4.57 15.58
N GLU A 103 9.72 -3.54 15.98
CA GLU A 103 10.26 -2.18 16.19
C GLU A 103 11.44 -2.19 17.18
N ALA A 104 11.26 -2.85 18.32
CA ALA A 104 12.29 -2.91 19.36
C ALA A 104 13.56 -3.63 18.89
N ILE A 105 13.41 -4.70 18.10
CA ILE A 105 14.52 -5.47 17.53
C ILE A 105 15.28 -4.64 16.50
N CYS A 106 14.57 -3.89 15.65
CA CYS A 106 15.15 -3.06 14.59
C CYS A 106 15.77 -1.76 15.11
N LYS A 107 15.57 -1.42 16.37
CA LYS A 107 16.07 -0.16 16.94
C LYS A 107 17.58 0.03 16.73
N GLY A 108 17.91 1.20 16.18
CA GLY A 108 19.31 1.59 15.89
C GLY A 108 19.80 1.18 14.51
N TYR A 109 18.98 0.51 13.71
CA TYR A 109 19.22 0.32 12.28
C TYR A 109 18.42 1.33 11.46
N ASP A 110 18.91 1.64 10.28
CA ASP A 110 18.09 2.23 9.22
C ASP A 110 17.22 1.12 8.62
N THR A 111 15.90 1.19 8.79
CA THR A 111 15.00 0.07 8.49
C THR A 111 13.91 0.47 7.51
N HIS A 112 13.77 -0.32 6.46
CA HIS A 112 12.68 -0.28 5.50
C HIS A 112 11.87 -1.58 5.58
N VAL A 113 10.56 -1.47 5.73
CA VAL A 113 9.62 -2.60 5.69
C VAL A 113 8.80 -2.51 4.42
N MET A 114 8.79 -3.56 3.61
CA MET A 114 8.03 -3.68 2.39
C MET A 114 6.92 -4.71 2.56
N SER A 115 5.69 -4.28 2.38
CA SER A 115 4.50 -5.12 2.53
C SER A 115 3.44 -4.84 1.46
N ALA A 116 2.34 -5.57 1.47
CA ALA A 116 1.23 -5.43 0.53
C ALA A 116 -0.11 -5.83 1.16
N HIS A 117 -0.69 -6.95 0.79
CA HIS A 117 -1.89 -7.59 1.31
C HIS A 117 -3.20 -6.80 1.14
N THR A 118 -3.22 -5.54 1.53
CA THR A 118 -4.43 -4.69 1.48
C THR A 118 -4.83 -4.27 0.08
N HIS A 119 -3.94 -4.43 -0.90
CA HIS A 119 -4.08 -3.95 -2.28
C HIS A 119 -4.29 -2.43 -2.37
N VAL A 120 -3.88 -1.69 -1.34
CA VAL A 120 -3.92 -0.22 -1.29
C VAL A 120 -2.50 0.29 -1.11
N ILE A 121 -2.19 1.41 -1.74
CA ILE A 121 -0.86 2.02 -1.73
C ILE A 121 -0.81 3.07 -0.63
N TRP A 122 0.18 3.00 0.23
CA TRP A 122 0.60 4.09 1.14
C TRP A 122 2.02 3.89 1.62
N ASN A 123 2.66 4.98 2.02
CA ASN A 123 3.94 4.97 2.70
C ASN A 123 3.82 5.65 4.07
N ASN A 124 4.50 5.12 5.06
CA ASN A 124 4.70 5.75 6.35
C ASN A 124 6.19 6.07 6.49
N ASP A 125 6.53 7.33 6.61
CA ASP A 125 7.90 7.73 6.89
C ASP A 125 8.32 7.36 8.33
N LYS A 126 9.60 7.51 8.62
CA LYS A 126 10.17 7.16 9.94
C LYS A 126 9.55 7.93 11.11
N SER A 127 8.98 9.10 10.87
CA SER A 127 8.36 9.91 11.90
C SER A 127 6.98 9.38 12.32
N ALA A 128 6.24 8.83 11.36
CA ALA A 128 4.92 8.24 11.58
C ALA A 128 4.99 6.80 12.10
N SER A 129 6.14 6.11 11.93
CA SER A 129 6.29 4.66 12.08
C SER A 129 7.44 4.26 13.00
N ASN A 130 7.62 4.95 14.12
CA ASN A 130 8.60 4.62 15.17
C ASN A 130 10.05 4.39 14.67
N GLY A 131 10.47 5.13 13.63
CA GLY A 131 11.80 5.05 13.05
C GLY A 131 11.95 4.03 11.92
N ILE A 132 10.88 3.35 11.53
CA ILE A 132 10.83 2.43 10.39
C ILE A 132 10.17 3.13 9.20
N HIS A 133 10.77 3.04 8.02
CA HIS A 133 10.13 3.43 6.78
C HIS A 133 9.30 2.27 6.25
N HIS A 134 7.99 2.41 6.21
CA HIS A 134 7.10 1.34 5.80
C HIS A 134 6.46 1.65 4.44
N HIS A 135 6.63 0.73 3.49
CA HIS A 135 6.08 0.79 2.14
C HIS A 135 5.01 -0.28 1.99
N ASN A 136 3.77 0.14 1.78
CA ASN A 136 2.67 -0.78 1.49
C ASN A 136 2.29 -0.70 0.02
N SER A 137 2.60 -1.74 -0.73
CA SER A 137 2.45 -1.81 -2.18
C SER A 137 1.06 -2.28 -2.59
N GLY A 138 0.55 -1.72 -3.68
CA GLY A 138 -0.66 -2.21 -4.33
C GLY A 138 -0.43 -3.52 -5.11
N ALA A 139 -1.51 -4.11 -5.61
CA ALA A 139 -1.42 -5.32 -6.42
C ALA A 139 -0.92 -5.01 -7.85
N VAL A 140 0.15 -5.67 -8.28
CA VAL A 140 0.73 -5.50 -9.62
C VAL A 140 -0.27 -5.74 -10.73
N CYS A 141 -1.07 -6.79 -10.62
CA CYS A 141 -2.10 -7.15 -11.60
C CYS A 141 -3.41 -6.36 -11.46
N GLY A 142 -3.52 -5.47 -10.48
CA GLY A 142 -4.76 -4.76 -10.18
C GLY A 142 -5.89 -5.66 -9.65
N THR A 143 -5.61 -6.90 -9.28
CA THR A 143 -6.57 -7.79 -8.62
C THR A 143 -7.09 -7.13 -7.34
N TRP A 144 -8.40 -7.21 -7.12
CA TRP A 144 -9.10 -6.49 -6.04
C TRP A 144 -9.10 -4.97 -6.18
N TRP A 145 -8.61 -4.42 -7.27
CA TRP A 145 -8.84 -3.03 -7.66
C TRP A 145 -10.12 -2.96 -8.49
N TRP A 146 -11.20 -2.83 -7.82
CA TRP A 146 -12.56 -2.98 -8.35
C TRP A 146 -12.94 -2.04 -9.50
N THR A 147 -12.12 -1.02 -9.78
CA THR A 147 -12.35 -0.11 -10.91
C THR A 147 -12.45 -0.85 -12.23
N GLY A 148 -11.60 -1.84 -12.49
CA GLY A 148 -11.62 -2.63 -13.70
C GLY A 148 -12.88 -3.47 -13.88
N TYR A 149 -13.55 -3.83 -12.78
CA TYR A 149 -14.84 -4.52 -12.82
C TYR A 149 -15.96 -3.64 -13.38
N TYR A 150 -15.98 -2.35 -12.99
CA TYR A 150 -16.99 -1.39 -13.43
C TYR A 150 -16.60 -0.59 -14.67
N THR A 151 -15.30 -0.41 -14.89
CA THR A 151 -14.77 0.37 -16.02
C THR A 151 -13.65 -0.43 -16.66
N SER A 152 -13.99 -1.15 -17.72
CA SER A 152 -13.07 -2.05 -18.42
C SER A 152 -11.80 -1.34 -18.87
N GLY A 153 -10.65 -1.97 -18.65
CA GLY A 153 -9.35 -1.43 -19.02
C GLY A 153 -8.77 -0.37 -18.06
N LEU A 154 -9.49 -0.05 -16.98
CA LEU A 154 -9.04 0.93 -15.98
C LEU A 154 -8.74 0.25 -14.64
N GLY A 155 -7.46 -0.04 -14.38
CA GLY A 155 -6.98 -0.50 -13.08
C GLY A 155 -6.45 0.67 -12.26
N LEU A 156 -7.19 1.07 -11.21
CA LEU A 156 -6.79 2.12 -10.28
C LEU A 156 -6.88 1.63 -8.85
N CYS A 157 -5.88 1.94 -8.06
CA CYS A 157 -5.93 1.84 -6.61
C CYS A 157 -6.88 2.90 -6.01
N LYS A 158 -7.23 2.78 -4.74
CA LYS A 158 -8.10 3.74 -4.03
C LYS A 158 -7.52 5.15 -3.96
N ASP A 159 -6.20 5.28 -3.93
CA ASP A 159 -5.48 6.55 -3.99
C ASP A 159 -5.43 7.17 -5.39
N GLY A 160 -5.96 6.47 -6.39
CA GLY A 160 -5.95 6.88 -7.80
C GLY A 160 -4.68 6.49 -8.57
N SER A 161 -3.72 5.85 -7.93
CA SER A 161 -2.54 5.30 -8.62
C SER A 161 -2.94 4.22 -9.61
N PRO A 162 -2.34 4.18 -10.81
CA PRO A 162 -2.58 3.10 -11.77
C PRO A 162 -1.93 1.80 -11.30
N SER A 163 -2.29 0.67 -11.94
CA SER A 163 -1.55 -0.59 -11.77
C SER A 163 -0.08 -0.42 -12.14
N GLY A 164 0.79 -1.13 -11.46
CA GLY A 164 2.23 -1.00 -11.68
C GLY A 164 3.05 -1.85 -10.72
N TYR A 165 4.34 -1.59 -10.72
CA TYR A 165 5.29 -2.19 -9.79
C TYR A 165 6.28 -1.16 -9.28
N TYR A 166 7.04 -1.51 -8.26
CA TYR A 166 7.98 -0.61 -7.59
C TYR A 166 9.41 -0.99 -7.91
N VAL A 167 10.25 0.00 -8.10
CA VAL A 167 11.69 -0.16 -8.27
C VAL A 167 12.38 0.54 -7.11
N TYR A 168 13.14 -0.22 -6.35
CA TYR A 168 13.97 0.26 -5.25
C TYR A 168 15.43 0.19 -5.66
N GLU A 169 16.14 1.29 -5.50
CA GLU A 169 17.58 1.41 -5.73
C GLU A 169 18.26 1.55 -4.36
N MET A 170 19.09 0.58 -4.01
CA MET A 170 19.78 0.50 -2.72
C MET A 170 21.26 0.82 -2.89
N ASN A 171 21.75 1.85 -2.18
CA ASN A 171 23.17 2.17 -2.08
C ASN A 171 23.50 2.47 -0.62
N GLY A 172 23.74 1.41 0.15
CA GLY A 172 23.83 1.49 1.60
C GLY A 172 22.55 2.04 2.21
N SER A 173 22.65 3.13 2.96
CA SER A 173 21.52 3.83 3.56
C SER A 173 20.78 4.78 2.60
N ASP A 174 21.32 5.02 1.39
CA ASP A 174 20.62 5.79 0.36
C ASP A 174 19.64 4.88 -0.38
N VAL A 175 18.40 4.89 0.06
CA VAL A 175 17.30 4.09 -0.51
C VAL A 175 16.40 5.02 -1.31
N LYS A 176 16.32 4.76 -2.61
CA LYS A 176 15.43 5.48 -3.54
C LYS A 176 14.42 4.51 -4.11
N TRP A 177 13.21 4.99 -4.29
CA TRP A 177 12.16 4.18 -4.89
C TRP A 177 11.26 5.02 -5.79
N ARG A 178 10.58 4.33 -6.68
CA ARG A 178 9.57 4.91 -7.55
C ARG A 178 8.64 3.82 -8.08
N MET A 179 7.41 4.19 -8.28
CA MET A 179 6.44 3.36 -8.96
C MET A 179 6.70 3.39 -10.49
N LYS A 180 6.54 2.26 -11.15
CA LYS A 180 6.49 2.14 -12.62
C LYS A 180 5.07 1.79 -13.04
N PRO A 181 4.28 2.77 -13.52
CA PRO A 181 2.92 2.50 -14.00
C PRO A 181 2.93 1.60 -15.23
N THR A 182 1.99 0.65 -15.28
CA THR A 182 1.83 -0.27 -16.41
C THR A 182 1.55 0.50 -17.69
N GLY A 183 2.31 0.20 -18.76
CA GLY A 183 2.16 0.82 -20.07
C GLY A 183 2.60 2.29 -20.15
N LYS A 184 3.24 2.85 -19.12
CA LYS A 184 3.71 4.25 -19.08
C LYS A 184 5.20 4.33 -18.74
N GLY A 185 5.83 5.45 -19.02
CA GLY A 185 7.21 5.74 -18.61
C GLY A 185 7.36 5.97 -17.11
N PHE A 186 8.60 5.92 -16.60
CA PHE A 186 8.92 6.27 -15.20
C PHE A 186 8.68 7.75 -14.86
N ASP A 187 8.53 8.60 -15.87
CA ASP A 187 8.19 10.02 -15.72
C ASP A 187 6.71 10.27 -15.39
N LYS A 188 5.88 9.24 -15.46
CA LYS A 188 4.43 9.34 -15.20
C LYS A 188 4.09 8.95 -13.77
N MET A 189 4.58 9.76 -12.82
CA MET A 189 4.42 9.55 -11.37
C MET A 189 3.25 10.31 -10.76
N PHE A 190 2.49 11.07 -11.55
CA PHE A 190 1.38 11.86 -11.02
C PHE A 190 0.28 12.06 -12.06
N ARG A 191 -0.88 12.51 -11.57
CA ARG A 191 -2.01 13.00 -12.36
C ARG A 191 -2.46 14.36 -11.83
N THR A 192 -2.81 15.25 -12.74
CA THR A 192 -3.31 16.59 -12.39
C THR A 192 -4.82 16.69 -12.66
N TYR A 193 -5.48 17.50 -11.85
CA TYR A 193 -6.89 17.82 -11.96
C TYR A 193 -7.09 19.33 -11.85
N ASP A 194 -7.74 19.93 -12.83
CA ASP A 194 -8.24 21.30 -12.74
C ASP A 194 -9.49 21.31 -11.85
N ARG A 195 -9.39 21.94 -10.67
CA ARG A 195 -10.48 21.97 -9.71
C ARG A 195 -11.74 22.63 -10.26
N ASN A 196 -11.60 23.60 -11.18
CA ASN A 196 -12.72 24.29 -11.77
C ASN A 196 -13.52 23.42 -12.75
N GLN A 197 -12.93 22.34 -13.27
CA GLN A 197 -13.55 21.42 -14.22
C GLN A 197 -14.26 20.24 -13.54
N ILE A 198 -14.22 20.13 -12.19
CA ILE A 198 -14.75 18.98 -11.47
C ILE A 198 -15.91 19.37 -10.57
N ALA A 199 -17.08 18.76 -10.83
CA ALA A 199 -18.25 18.80 -9.98
C ALA A 199 -18.94 17.43 -10.00
N LEU A 200 -18.68 16.61 -8.97
CA LEU A 200 -19.16 15.23 -8.86
C LEU A 200 -20.47 15.16 -8.07
N THR A 201 -21.57 15.65 -8.65
CA THR A 201 -22.89 15.60 -8.00
C THR A 201 -23.53 14.22 -8.17
N GLY A 202 -24.39 13.84 -7.21
CA GLY A 202 -25.20 12.62 -7.30
C GLY A 202 -26.09 12.62 -8.56
N ALA A 203 -26.68 13.75 -8.89
CA ALA A 203 -27.53 13.89 -10.10
C ALA A 203 -26.79 13.55 -11.40
N ASN A 204 -25.52 13.94 -11.52
CA ASN A 204 -24.74 13.72 -12.75
C ASN A 204 -24.06 12.36 -12.79
N PHE A 205 -23.61 11.84 -11.64
CA PHE A 205 -22.77 10.65 -11.60
C PHE A 205 -23.47 9.40 -11.06
N THR A 206 -24.57 9.59 -10.33
CA THR A 206 -25.38 8.47 -9.80
C THR A 206 -26.88 8.60 -10.14
N PRO A 207 -27.24 8.88 -11.42
CA PRO A 207 -28.64 9.13 -11.79
C PRO A 207 -29.56 7.93 -11.62
N SER A 208 -29.05 6.70 -11.59
CA SER A 208 -29.82 5.47 -11.39
C SER A 208 -29.82 4.99 -9.94
N ALA A 209 -29.11 5.66 -9.05
CA ALA A 209 -29.06 5.31 -7.64
C ALA A 209 -30.35 5.73 -6.92
N ASN A 210 -30.73 4.97 -5.90
CA ASN A 210 -31.72 5.45 -4.96
C ASN A 210 -31.18 6.67 -4.18
N SER A 211 -32.09 7.42 -3.53
CA SER A 211 -31.71 8.67 -2.85
C SER A 211 -30.63 8.49 -1.75
N SER A 212 -30.66 7.37 -1.05
CA SER A 212 -29.66 7.04 -0.02
C SER A 212 -28.27 6.83 -0.63
N ASN A 213 -28.19 6.10 -1.75
CA ASN A 213 -26.92 5.84 -2.43
C ASN A 213 -26.39 7.08 -3.15
N ALA A 214 -27.27 7.91 -3.73
CA ALA A 214 -26.85 9.20 -4.30
C ALA A 214 -26.26 10.12 -3.23
N ALA A 215 -26.89 10.22 -2.06
CA ALA A 215 -26.36 10.98 -0.93
C ALA A 215 -25.05 10.38 -0.37
N ALA A 216 -24.94 9.05 -0.32
CA ALA A 216 -23.71 8.38 0.09
C ALA A 216 -22.55 8.65 -0.89
N PHE A 217 -22.82 8.69 -2.19
CA PHE A 217 -21.83 9.10 -3.19
C PHE A 217 -21.37 10.54 -2.97
N GLU A 218 -22.30 11.49 -2.81
CA GLU A 218 -21.94 12.90 -2.56
C GLU A 218 -21.14 13.09 -1.28
N LYS A 219 -21.48 12.35 -0.21
CA LYS A 219 -20.68 12.31 1.01
C LYS A 219 -19.27 11.77 0.76
N SER A 220 -19.15 10.72 -0.05
CA SER A 220 -17.86 10.12 -0.44
C SER A 220 -17.04 11.07 -1.32
N ALA A 221 -17.70 11.79 -2.23
CA ALA A 221 -17.11 12.77 -3.13
C ALA A 221 -17.03 14.19 -2.55
N SER A 222 -17.25 14.38 -1.25
CA SER A 222 -17.52 15.68 -0.60
C SER A 222 -16.57 16.81 -1.04
N HIS A 223 -15.31 16.53 -1.27
CA HIS A 223 -14.32 17.49 -1.73
C HIS A 223 -14.59 17.99 -3.17
N TRP A 224 -15.32 17.21 -3.97
CA TRP A 224 -15.50 17.39 -5.40
C TRP A 224 -16.96 17.67 -5.83
N VAL A 225 -17.90 17.65 -4.91
CA VAL A 225 -19.35 17.77 -5.22
C VAL A 225 -19.69 19.13 -5.84
N SER A 226 -19.18 20.20 -5.25
CA SER A 226 -19.41 21.56 -5.74
C SER A 226 -18.36 21.94 -6.78
N GLY A 227 -18.75 22.66 -7.82
CA GLY A 227 -17.80 23.36 -8.68
C GLY A 227 -16.97 24.37 -7.89
N SER A 228 -15.85 24.77 -8.44
CA SER A 228 -14.98 25.81 -7.88
C SER A 228 -14.57 26.81 -8.93
N THR A 229 -14.22 28.01 -8.50
CA THR A 229 -13.61 29.08 -9.30
C THR A 229 -12.28 29.52 -8.72
N ASP A 230 -11.70 28.73 -7.81
CA ASP A 230 -10.54 29.10 -7.01
C ASP A 230 -9.21 28.94 -7.76
N ASN A 231 -9.24 28.43 -8.99
CA ASN A 231 -8.08 28.19 -9.86
C ASN A 231 -7.02 27.26 -9.24
N TYR A 232 -7.45 26.28 -8.44
CA TYR A 232 -6.56 25.27 -7.92
C TYR A 232 -6.34 24.13 -8.92
N VAL A 233 -5.08 23.70 -9.01
CA VAL A 233 -4.70 22.43 -9.62
C VAL A 233 -4.38 21.44 -8.52
N TYR A 234 -5.06 20.30 -8.54
CA TYR A 234 -4.75 19.18 -7.64
C TYR A 234 -3.78 18.23 -8.34
N ILE A 235 -2.77 17.82 -7.60
CA ILE A 235 -1.75 16.89 -8.08
C ILE A 235 -1.86 15.62 -7.23
N ASN A 236 -2.32 14.55 -7.84
CA ASN A 236 -2.28 13.22 -7.23
C ASN A 236 -0.93 12.58 -7.57
N VAL A 237 -0.02 12.55 -6.62
CA VAL A 237 1.29 11.90 -6.74
C VAL A 237 1.13 10.41 -6.42
N PHE A 238 1.44 9.55 -7.38
CA PHE A 238 1.33 8.10 -7.21
C PHE A 238 2.40 7.60 -6.25
N ASP A 239 2.03 6.69 -5.36
CA ASP A 239 2.95 6.16 -4.35
C ASP A 239 3.57 7.29 -3.48
N TYR A 240 2.80 8.34 -3.20
CA TYR A 240 3.28 9.48 -2.44
C TYR A 240 3.90 9.06 -1.11
N ASP A 241 5.08 9.61 -0.85
CA ASP A 241 5.77 9.45 0.43
C ASP A 241 5.89 10.82 1.13
N PRO A 242 5.57 10.90 2.43
CA PRO A 242 5.67 12.16 3.17
C PRO A 242 7.08 12.77 3.22
N SER A 243 8.13 11.96 3.02
CA SER A 243 9.51 12.43 2.96
C SER A 243 9.90 13.09 1.63
N TRP A 244 9.07 12.95 0.59
CA TRP A 244 9.38 13.52 -0.72
C TRP A 244 9.16 15.02 -0.78
N LYS A 245 10.07 15.71 -1.42
CA LYS A 245 9.92 17.14 -1.77
C LYS A 245 9.16 17.27 -3.09
N ILE A 246 8.03 17.96 -3.08
CA ILE A 246 7.25 18.29 -4.26
C ILE A 246 7.55 19.71 -4.67
N GLU A 247 8.11 19.91 -5.87
CA GLU A 247 8.38 21.22 -6.45
C GLU A 247 7.37 21.51 -7.56
N VAL A 248 6.71 22.63 -7.49
CA VAL A 248 5.73 23.09 -8.48
C VAL A 248 6.14 24.46 -8.98
N THR A 249 6.15 24.63 -10.30
CA THR A 249 6.46 25.92 -10.92
C THR A 249 5.38 26.30 -11.95
N GLU A 250 5.06 27.58 -12.01
CA GLU A 250 4.22 28.16 -13.05
C GLU A 250 4.95 29.35 -13.69
N ASN A 251 5.16 29.30 -15.00
CA ASN A 251 5.86 30.34 -15.76
C ASN A 251 7.24 30.71 -15.15
N GLY A 252 7.97 29.70 -14.63
CA GLY A 252 9.27 29.86 -13.99
C GLY A 252 9.22 30.39 -12.55
N LYS A 253 8.04 30.63 -11.99
CA LYS A 253 7.85 31.03 -10.60
C LYS A 253 7.49 29.81 -9.75
N GLU A 254 8.18 29.64 -8.62
CA GLU A 254 7.88 28.58 -7.67
C GLU A 254 6.53 28.84 -6.99
N LEU A 255 5.71 27.79 -6.90
CA LEU A 255 4.45 27.75 -6.15
C LEU A 255 4.63 26.86 -4.93
N LYS A 256 4.01 27.21 -3.83
CA LYS A 256 4.02 26.42 -2.60
C LYS A 256 2.83 25.45 -2.59
N PRO A 257 3.05 24.14 -2.78
CA PRO A 257 1.97 23.18 -2.70
C PRO A 257 1.52 22.95 -1.25
N GLU A 258 0.25 22.61 -1.07
CA GLU A 258 -0.31 22.18 0.20
C GLU A 258 -0.80 20.74 0.09
N VAL A 259 -0.53 19.93 1.13
CA VAL A 259 -1.02 18.53 1.16
C VAL A 259 -2.46 18.52 1.63
N VAL A 260 -3.34 17.93 0.83
CA VAL A 260 -4.76 17.75 1.15
C VAL A 260 -5.14 16.27 1.14
N LYS A 261 -6.06 15.88 2.02
CA LYS A 261 -6.64 14.54 2.01
C LYS A 261 -7.97 14.58 1.25
N ALA A 262 -8.00 13.98 0.06
CA ALA A 262 -9.20 13.86 -0.74
C ALA A 262 -9.19 12.50 -1.46
N LYS A 263 -10.37 11.96 -1.77
CA LYS A 263 -10.45 10.79 -2.66
C LYS A 263 -10.11 11.21 -4.09
N ASP A 264 -9.46 10.32 -4.83
CA ASP A 264 -9.15 10.58 -6.24
C ASP A 264 -10.43 10.67 -7.08
N PRO A 265 -10.64 11.75 -7.87
CA PRO A 265 -11.88 11.95 -8.62
C PRO A 265 -12.08 10.89 -9.72
N LEU A 266 -11.01 10.39 -10.33
CA LEU A 266 -11.12 9.34 -11.34
C LEU A 266 -11.54 8.00 -10.70
N HIS A 267 -11.02 7.67 -9.51
CA HIS A 267 -11.48 6.51 -8.75
C HIS A 267 -12.95 6.64 -8.33
N LEU A 268 -13.38 7.82 -7.87
CA LEU A 268 -14.78 8.09 -7.53
C LEU A 268 -15.70 7.82 -8.71
N VAL A 269 -15.36 8.30 -9.91
CA VAL A 269 -16.19 8.13 -11.12
C VAL A 269 -16.12 6.69 -11.64
N ALA A 270 -14.95 6.11 -11.69
CA ALA A 270 -14.73 4.79 -12.29
C ALA A 270 -15.24 3.63 -11.42
N TYR A 271 -15.32 3.82 -10.13
CA TYR A 271 -15.72 2.78 -9.18
C TYR A 271 -16.93 3.16 -8.34
N GLU A 272 -16.82 4.19 -7.49
CA GLU A 272 -17.87 4.46 -6.50
C GLU A 272 -19.19 4.88 -7.14
N ALA A 273 -19.17 5.79 -8.13
CA ALA A 273 -20.36 6.19 -8.85
C ALA A 273 -21.05 5.00 -9.54
N LYS A 274 -20.27 4.13 -10.16
CA LYS A 274 -20.81 2.93 -10.83
C LYS A 274 -21.45 1.96 -9.84
N ARG A 275 -20.77 1.70 -8.70
CA ARG A 275 -21.29 0.84 -7.65
C ARG A 275 -22.60 1.37 -7.06
N TYR A 276 -22.68 2.66 -6.77
CA TYR A 276 -23.88 3.27 -6.24
C TYR A 276 -25.03 3.29 -7.25
N ASN A 277 -24.76 3.47 -8.55
CA ASN A 277 -25.77 3.34 -9.60
C ASN A 277 -26.40 1.94 -9.67
N GLU A 278 -25.64 0.90 -9.32
CA GLU A 278 -26.15 -0.47 -9.22
C GLU A 278 -26.83 -0.76 -7.86
N ASN A 279 -27.00 0.26 -7.03
CA ASN A 279 -27.53 0.14 -5.66
C ASN A 279 -26.80 -0.88 -4.76
N LYS A 280 -25.50 -1.03 -4.99
CA LYS A 280 -24.59 -1.81 -4.16
C LYS A 280 -23.90 -0.89 -3.13
N THR A 281 -23.85 -1.29 -1.88
CA THR A 281 -23.24 -0.53 -0.77
C THR A 281 -21.92 -1.16 -0.34
#